data_794a43c9d60021ab2887cdcb8f391648
#
_entry.id   794a43c9d60021ab2887cdcb8f391648
#
_cell.length_a   1.000
_cell.length_b   1.000
_cell.length_c   1.000
_cell.angle_alpha   90.00
_cell.angle_beta   90.00
_cell.angle_gamma   90.00
#
_symmetry.space_group_name_H-M   'P 1'
#
loop_
_entity.id
_entity.type
_entity.pdbx_description
1 polymer ?
#
loop_
_entity_poly.entity_id
_entity_poly.type
_entity_poly.pdbx_seq_one_letter_code
_entity_poly.pdbx_strand_id
1 'polypeptide(L)'
;MAIIHKTTMSPGKLELLAAWLPAQPWYLPTGRPPVLARAGGFRLDDPEGEVGIEFMVVTDTSGEEPTAYHVPLTYRAAPLAGAEAALVGTTEHGVLGRRWVYDGPHDPVLAAQLLALFQGRAEPQAQSLSDTPDPTVTARYDGPEPAGADALTVTRVLGDAAPAAEPLGEVTAGWTGPDGTAHRGVFASLAAR
;
A
#
# COMPACT_ATOMS: atom_id res chain seq x y z
N MET A 1 8.56 9.98 12.16
CA MET A 1 8.82 10.86 10.99
C MET A 1 9.67 10.10 9.98
N ALA A 2 9.10 9.71 8.86
CA ALA A 2 9.80 8.94 7.83
C ALA A 2 10.55 9.87 6.88
N ILE A 3 11.87 9.70 6.80
CA ILE A 3 12.71 10.45 5.89
C ILE A 3 12.80 9.71 4.56
N ILE A 4 12.49 10.39 3.46
CA ILE A 4 12.73 9.85 2.11
C ILE A 4 14.19 10.06 1.75
N HIS A 5 14.93 8.97 1.65
CA HIS A 5 16.28 9.00 1.11
C HIS A 5 16.23 8.91 -0.43
N LYS A 6 16.74 9.94 -1.11
CA LYS A 6 16.97 9.88 -2.57
C LYS A 6 18.17 8.94 -2.82
N THR A 7 17.91 7.66 -2.92
CA THR A 7 18.91 6.62 -3.08
C THR A 7 18.42 5.51 -4.00
N THR A 8 19.34 4.66 -4.43
CA THR A 8 19.02 3.49 -5.25
C THR A 8 18.54 2.34 -4.37
N MET A 9 17.60 1.58 -4.87
CA MET A 9 17.19 0.26 -4.36
C MET A 9 17.50 -0.79 -5.42
N SER A 10 18.13 -1.88 -5.04
CA SER A 10 18.45 -2.98 -5.95
C SER A 10 18.14 -4.34 -5.31
N PRO A 11 17.22 -5.13 -5.86
CA PRO A 11 16.31 -4.79 -6.96
C PRO A 11 15.37 -3.62 -6.60
N GLY A 12 14.88 -2.92 -7.62
CA GLY A 12 13.92 -1.83 -7.45
C GLY A 12 12.52 -2.33 -7.06
N LYS A 13 11.67 -1.42 -6.55
CA LYS A 13 10.30 -1.76 -6.11
C LYS A 13 9.48 -2.43 -7.22
N LEU A 14 9.51 -1.88 -8.44
CA LEU A 14 8.76 -2.42 -9.57
C LEU A 14 9.29 -3.79 -10.00
N GLU A 15 10.60 -4.03 -9.90
CA GLU A 15 11.20 -5.35 -10.18
C GLU A 15 10.72 -6.39 -9.16
N LEU A 16 10.72 -6.05 -7.87
CA LEU A 16 10.19 -6.92 -6.83
C LEU A 16 8.72 -7.24 -7.07
N LEU A 17 7.91 -6.22 -7.35
CA LEU A 17 6.48 -6.40 -7.58
C LEU A 17 6.19 -7.18 -8.86
N ALA A 18 6.92 -6.98 -9.95
CA ALA A 18 6.73 -7.72 -11.18
C ALA A 18 6.98 -9.23 -11.02
N ALA A 19 7.90 -9.60 -10.13
CA ALA A 19 8.16 -11.00 -9.81
C ALA A 19 7.12 -11.60 -8.84
N TRP A 20 6.59 -10.79 -7.91
CA TRP A 20 5.73 -11.24 -6.83
C TRP A 20 4.23 -11.25 -7.17
N LEU A 21 3.75 -10.22 -7.90
CA LEU A 21 2.32 -10.04 -8.23
C LEU A 21 1.67 -11.24 -8.90
N PRO A 22 2.30 -11.92 -9.90
CA PRO A 22 1.65 -13.04 -10.59
C PRO A 22 1.29 -14.23 -9.71
N ALA A 23 1.91 -14.36 -8.53
CA ALA A 23 1.60 -15.40 -7.56
C ALA A 23 0.45 -15.03 -6.60
N GLN A 24 -0.07 -13.80 -6.67
CA GLN A 24 -1.10 -13.36 -5.74
C GLN A 24 -2.50 -13.79 -6.21
N PRO A 25 -3.38 -14.27 -5.29
CA PRO A 25 -4.70 -14.77 -5.65
C PRO A 25 -5.64 -13.70 -6.23
N TRP A 26 -5.32 -12.43 -6.00
CA TRP A 26 -6.08 -11.28 -6.48
C TRP A 26 -5.47 -10.65 -7.75
N TYR A 27 -4.34 -11.15 -8.24
CA TYR A 27 -3.77 -10.69 -9.51
C TYR A 27 -4.62 -11.18 -10.68
N LEU A 28 -4.85 -10.32 -11.66
CA LEU A 28 -5.59 -10.61 -12.89
C LEU A 28 -4.60 -10.97 -14.01
N PRO A 29 -4.37 -12.25 -14.28
CA PRO A 29 -3.33 -12.67 -15.24
C PRO A 29 -3.71 -12.28 -16.66
N THR A 30 -2.77 -11.67 -17.38
CA THR A 30 -2.94 -11.24 -18.78
C THR A 30 -2.36 -12.27 -19.77
N GLY A 31 -1.74 -13.33 -19.29
CA GLY A 31 -0.98 -14.28 -20.10
C GLY A 31 0.40 -13.75 -20.54
N ARG A 32 0.80 -12.58 -20.06
CA ARG A 32 2.10 -11.93 -20.30
C ARG A 32 2.76 -11.56 -18.98
N PRO A 33 4.09 -11.39 -18.94
CA PRO A 33 4.74 -10.80 -17.78
C PRO A 33 4.19 -9.38 -17.48
N PRO A 34 4.04 -8.99 -16.19
CA PRO A 34 3.57 -7.66 -15.83
C PRO A 34 4.45 -6.55 -16.39
N VAL A 35 3.82 -5.50 -16.89
CA VAL A 35 4.48 -4.25 -17.32
C VAL A 35 4.04 -3.14 -16.38
N LEU A 36 4.78 -2.97 -15.29
CA LEU A 36 4.38 -2.11 -14.19
C LEU A 36 4.92 -0.69 -14.32
N ALA A 37 4.06 0.26 -14.06
CA ALA A 37 4.41 1.67 -13.86
C ALA A 37 3.85 2.15 -12.51
N ARG A 38 4.57 3.08 -11.86
CA ARG A 38 4.09 3.71 -10.65
C ARG A 38 2.95 4.66 -10.98
N ALA A 39 1.84 4.57 -10.28
CA ALA A 39 0.63 5.33 -10.54
C ALA A 39 0.24 6.29 -9.40
N GLY A 40 0.80 6.12 -8.20
CA GLY A 40 0.49 6.95 -7.06
C GLY A 40 0.63 6.23 -5.74
N GLY A 41 -0.04 6.76 -4.72
CA GLY A 41 -0.05 6.23 -3.38
C GLY A 41 0.38 7.26 -2.33
N PHE A 42 0.43 6.84 -1.08
CA PHE A 42 0.80 7.66 0.07
C PHE A 42 1.61 6.84 1.08
N ARG A 43 2.02 7.46 2.17
CA ARG A 43 2.74 6.80 3.27
C ARG A 43 2.07 7.09 4.59
N LEU A 44 2.33 6.23 5.57
CA LEU A 44 2.11 6.50 6.98
C LEU A 44 3.44 6.40 7.72
N ASP A 45 3.57 7.16 8.77
CA ASP A 45 4.74 7.09 9.64
C ASP A 45 4.55 5.99 10.69
N ASP A 46 5.58 5.20 10.91
CA ASP A 46 5.72 4.39 12.11
C ASP A 46 6.16 5.31 13.26
N PRO A 47 5.41 5.38 14.39
CA PRO A 47 5.80 6.21 15.53
C PRO A 47 7.18 5.86 16.10
N GLU A 48 7.62 4.60 15.99
CA GLU A 48 8.92 4.15 16.44
C GLU A 48 10.02 4.39 15.39
N GLY A 49 9.63 4.66 14.13
CA GLY A 49 10.55 4.97 13.06
C GLY A 49 11.35 3.77 12.54
N GLU A 50 10.95 2.54 12.89
CA GLU A 50 11.67 1.32 12.53
C GLU A 50 11.18 0.72 11.20
N VAL A 51 9.89 0.92 10.87
CA VAL A 51 9.22 0.34 9.71
C VAL A 51 8.82 1.42 8.72
N GLY A 52 9.29 1.32 7.49
CA GLY A 52 8.75 2.13 6.39
C GLY A 52 7.39 1.59 5.96
N ILE A 53 6.38 2.45 5.82
CA ILE A 53 5.03 2.08 5.41
C ILE A 53 4.66 2.87 4.16
N GLU A 54 4.32 2.16 3.09
CA GLU A 54 3.95 2.76 1.80
C GLU A 54 2.71 2.08 1.23
N PHE A 55 1.71 2.85 0.88
CA PHE A 55 0.51 2.42 0.16
C PHE A 55 0.71 2.72 -1.32
N MET A 56 1.40 1.82 -2.02
CA MET A 56 1.84 2.02 -3.39
C MET A 56 0.73 1.64 -4.38
N VAL A 57 0.52 2.45 -5.40
CA VAL A 57 -0.28 2.09 -6.57
C VAL A 57 0.62 1.88 -7.77
N VAL A 58 0.43 0.74 -8.44
CA VAL A 58 1.07 0.44 -9.72
C VAL A 58 0.00 0.13 -10.77
N THR A 59 0.25 0.54 -12.00
CA THR A 59 -0.57 0.14 -13.14
C THR A 59 0.18 -0.93 -13.94
N ASP A 60 -0.51 -2.03 -14.24
CA ASP A 60 -0.05 -3.06 -15.18
C ASP A 60 -0.68 -2.82 -16.55
N THR A 61 0.15 -2.63 -17.55
CA THR A 61 -0.26 -2.41 -18.95
C THR A 61 0.01 -3.61 -19.84
N SER A 62 0.26 -4.79 -19.27
CA SER A 62 0.50 -6.02 -20.03
C SER A 62 -0.75 -6.58 -20.71
N GLY A 63 -1.96 -6.23 -20.24
CA GLY A 63 -3.25 -6.60 -20.80
C GLY A 63 -3.75 -5.66 -21.90
N GLU A 64 -4.97 -5.91 -22.38
CA GLU A 64 -5.65 -5.00 -23.33
C GLU A 64 -6.07 -3.70 -22.64
N GLU A 65 -6.57 -3.80 -21.42
CA GLU A 65 -6.90 -2.65 -20.57
C GLU A 65 -5.92 -2.57 -19.39
N PRO A 66 -5.46 -1.34 -19.05
CA PRO A 66 -4.62 -1.13 -17.88
C PRO A 66 -5.33 -1.51 -16.59
N THR A 67 -4.64 -2.21 -15.69
CA THR A 67 -5.17 -2.57 -14.37
C THR A 67 -4.36 -1.86 -13.28
N ALA A 68 -5.03 -1.14 -12.39
CA ALA A 68 -4.40 -0.50 -11.25
C ALA A 68 -4.45 -1.42 -10.02
N TYR A 69 -3.28 -1.72 -9.46
CA TYR A 69 -3.13 -2.50 -8.24
C TYR A 69 -2.67 -1.62 -7.08
N HIS A 70 -3.35 -1.75 -5.96
CA HIS A 70 -2.92 -1.16 -4.70
C HIS A 70 -2.16 -2.21 -3.89
N VAL A 71 -0.90 -1.93 -3.63
CA VAL A 71 0.02 -2.81 -2.93
C VAL A 71 0.64 -2.07 -1.76
N PRO A 72 0.01 -2.15 -0.57
CA PRO A 72 0.65 -1.68 0.66
C PRO A 72 1.91 -2.48 0.93
N LEU A 73 3.01 -1.80 1.23
CA LEU A 73 4.31 -2.39 1.50
C LEU A 73 4.85 -1.92 2.83
N THR A 74 5.56 -2.82 3.52
CA THR A 74 6.42 -2.45 4.64
C THR A 74 7.87 -2.78 4.35
N TYR A 75 8.78 -1.96 4.90
CA TYR A 75 10.22 -2.05 4.73
C TYR A 75 10.88 -2.19 6.09
N ARG A 76 11.47 -3.35 6.37
CA ARG A 76 12.08 -3.66 7.67
C ARG A 76 13.58 -3.85 7.57
N ALA A 77 14.28 -3.56 8.67
CA ALA A 77 15.73 -3.78 8.79
C ALA A 77 16.10 -5.25 9.09
N ALA A 78 15.10 -6.07 9.46
CA ALA A 78 15.26 -7.48 9.79
C ALA A 78 14.03 -8.28 9.33
N PRO A 79 14.12 -9.63 9.19
CA PRO A 79 12.99 -10.48 8.90
C PRO A 79 11.87 -10.35 9.94
N LEU A 80 10.63 -10.37 9.49
CA LEU A 80 9.44 -10.42 10.35
C LEU A 80 9.05 -11.88 10.57
N ALA A 81 9.22 -12.35 11.80
CA ALA A 81 8.85 -13.72 12.17
C ALA A 81 7.34 -13.95 12.01
N GLY A 82 6.97 -15.09 11.42
CA GLY A 82 5.57 -15.48 11.18
C GLY A 82 4.92 -14.81 9.95
N ALA A 83 5.66 -14.00 9.20
CA ALA A 83 5.19 -13.35 7.97
C ALA A 83 5.98 -13.80 6.73
N GLU A 84 6.63 -14.95 6.78
CA GLU A 84 7.49 -15.45 5.70
C GLU A 84 6.72 -15.59 4.38
N ALA A 85 5.45 -16.01 4.43
CA ALA A 85 4.58 -16.16 3.25
C ALA A 85 4.20 -14.80 2.62
N ALA A 86 4.31 -13.71 3.37
CA ALA A 86 4.02 -12.35 2.92
C ALA A 86 5.27 -11.62 2.40
N LEU A 87 6.43 -12.26 2.39
CA LEU A 87 7.66 -11.65 1.90
C LEU A 87 7.56 -11.40 0.37
N VAL A 88 7.61 -10.13 -0.02
CA VAL A 88 7.69 -9.72 -1.43
C VAL A 88 9.11 -9.93 -1.95
N GLY A 89 10.10 -9.65 -1.12
CA GLY A 89 11.51 -9.85 -1.43
C GLY A 89 12.43 -9.02 -0.55
N THR A 90 13.71 -9.02 -0.89
CA THR A 90 14.72 -8.18 -0.23
C THR A 90 15.34 -7.22 -1.23
N THR A 91 15.78 -6.06 -0.75
CA THR A 91 16.45 -5.06 -1.55
C THR A 91 17.60 -4.41 -0.78
N GLU A 92 18.65 -4.05 -1.47
CA GLU A 92 19.74 -3.24 -0.90
C GLU A 92 19.41 -1.76 -1.10
N HIS A 93 19.20 -1.07 0.01
CA HIS A 93 18.94 0.36 0.02
C HIS A 93 20.26 1.11 0.27
N GLY A 94 20.66 1.99 -0.64
CA GLY A 94 22.00 2.61 -0.66
C GLY A 94 22.39 3.37 0.60
N VAL A 95 21.43 3.75 1.46
CA VAL A 95 21.70 4.43 2.75
C VAL A 95 21.40 3.52 3.94
N LEU A 96 20.28 2.78 3.87
CA LEU A 96 19.76 2.02 5.01
C LEU A 96 20.19 0.53 4.99
N GLY A 97 20.96 0.08 3.99
CA GLY A 97 21.38 -1.30 3.83
C GLY A 97 20.21 -2.22 3.43
N ARG A 98 20.35 -3.51 3.72
CA ARG A 98 19.34 -4.51 3.35
C ARG A 98 18.00 -4.23 3.99
N ARG A 99 16.93 -4.34 3.17
CA ARG A 99 15.54 -4.24 3.60
C ARG A 99 14.76 -5.47 3.18
N TRP A 100 13.94 -5.96 4.10
CA TRP A 100 12.92 -6.97 3.85
C TRP A 100 11.62 -6.26 3.53
N VAL A 101 11.07 -6.53 2.35
CA VAL A 101 9.84 -5.91 1.85
C VAL A 101 8.72 -6.91 1.99
N TYR A 102 7.66 -6.53 2.72
CA TYR A 102 6.51 -7.39 2.97
C TYR A 102 5.23 -6.82 2.35
N ASP A 103 4.31 -7.70 2.03
CA ASP A 103 2.91 -7.35 1.79
C ASP A 103 2.32 -6.80 3.09
N GLY A 104 2.07 -5.51 3.11
CA GLY A 104 1.84 -4.70 4.30
C GLY A 104 0.72 -5.16 5.23
N PRO A 105 -0.45 -5.67 4.75
CA PRO A 105 -1.53 -6.15 5.64
C PRO A 105 -1.12 -7.28 6.58
N HIS A 106 -0.04 -7.98 6.28
CA HIS A 106 0.53 -9.01 7.16
C HIS A 106 1.52 -8.46 8.19
N ASP A 107 1.78 -7.17 8.16
CA ASP A 107 2.65 -6.48 9.11
C ASP A 107 1.81 -5.78 10.18
N PRO A 108 1.95 -6.13 11.47
CA PRO A 108 1.16 -5.53 12.54
C PRO A 108 1.36 -4.02 12.68
N VAL A 109 2.52 -3.48 12.29
CA VAL A 109 2.78 -2.03 12.34
C VAL A 109 1.94 -1.31 11.31
N LEU A 110 1.87 -1.80 10.05
CA LEU A 110 0.99 -1.21 9.04
C LEU A 110 -0.48 -1.31 9.47
N ALA A 111 -0.92 -2.46 9.96
CA ALA A 111 -2.30 -2.64 10.41
C ALA A 111 -2.66 -1.66 11.53
N ALA A 112 -1.78 -1.47 12.52
CA ALA A 112 -1.96 -0.52 13.60
C ALA A 112 -2.03 0.93 13.10
N GLN A 113 -1.15 1.33 12.17
CA GLN A 113 -1.14 2.69 11.62
C GLN A 113 -2.34 2.96 10.71
N LEU A 114 -2.81 1.96 9.97
CA LEU A 114 -4.01 2.09 9.17
C LEU A 114 -5.26 2.24 10.06
N LEU A 115 -5.36 1.50 11.16
CA LEU A 115 -6.40 1.70 12.17
C LEU A 115 -6.30 3.09 12.82
N ALA A 116 -5.09 3.57 13.10
CA ALA A 116 -4.87 4.92 13.62
C ALA A 116 -5.34 6.00 12.62
N LEU A 117 -5.14 5.76 11.31
CA LEU A 117 -5.64 6.66 10.27
C LEU A 117 -7.18 6.73 10.26
N PHE A 118 -7.88 5.60 10.36
CA PHE A 118 -9.35 5.59 10.51
C PHE A 118 -9.83 6.40 11.71
N GLN A 119 -9.07 6.40 12.78
CA GLN A 119 -9.37 7.12 14.03
C GLN A 119 -8.92 8.61 14.02
N GLY A 120 -8.36 9.10 12.93
CA GLY A 120 -7.79 10.46 12.85
C GLY A 120 -6.54 10.67 13.70
N ARG A 121 -5.84 9.60 14.09
CA ARG A 121 -4.63 9.63 14.93
C ARG A 121 -3.33 9.46 14.14
N ALA A 122 -3.41 9.11 12.86
CA ALA A 122 -2.29 9.08 11.92
C ALA A 122 -2.57 10.06 10.78
N GLU A 123 -1.52 10.70 10.29
CA GLU A 123 -1.60 11.66 9.19
C GLU A 123 -0.96 11.07 7.93
N PRO A 124 -1.70 11.02 6.79
CA PRO A 124 -1.12 10.52 5.55
C PRO A 124 -0.08 11.48 5.01
N GLN A 125 1.02 10.93 4.52
CA GLN A 125 2.17 11.66 4.00
C GLN A 125 2.30 11.45 2.50
N ALA A 126 2.75 12.48 1.79
CA ALA A 126 3.04 12.41 0.37
C ALA A 126 4.09 11.32 0.08
N GLN A 127 3.84 10.52 -0.97
CA GLN A 127 4.67 9.36 -1.29
C GLN A 127 6.13 9.71 -1.62
N SER A 128 6.37 10.89 -2.20
CA SER A 128 7.67 11.28 -2.76
C SER A 128 8.35 12.46 -2.08
N LEU A 129 7.71 13.03 -1.05
CA LEU A 129 8.22 14.17 -0.30
C LEU A 129 8.31 13.80 1.17
N SER A 130 9.44 14.12 1.81
CA SER A 130 9.61 13.93 3.24
C SER A 130 8.77 14.94 4.00
N ASP A 131 8.20 14.52 5.12
CA ASP A 131 7.55 15.39 6.10
C ASP A 131 6.49 16.33 5.47
N THR A 132 5.73 15.78 4.53
CA THR A 132 4.73 16.53 3.78
C THR A 132 3.40 15.79 3.84
N PRO A 133 2.40 16.33 4.55
CA PRO A 133 1.05 15.75 4.57
C PRO A 133 0.46 15.61 3.17
N ASP A 134 -0.33 14.56 2.96
CA ASP A 134 -1.10 14.35 1.73
C ASP A 134 -2.59 14.60 2.00
N PRO A 135 -3.10 15.81 1.74
CA PRO A 135 -4.50 16.14 1.99
C PRO A 135 -5.47 15.47 1.01
N THR A 136 -4.97 14.79 -0.02
CA THR A 136 -5.82 14.07 -0.97
C THR A 136 -6.29 12.72 -0.43
N VAL A 137 -5.62 12.20 0.59
CA VAL A 137 -6.03 10.99 1.31
C VAL A 137 -7.06 11.36 2.36
N THR A 138 -8.20 10.71 2.34
CA THR A 138 -9.26 10.94 3.33
C THR A 138 -9.64 9.63 4.02
N ALA A 139 -9.88 9.70 5.32
CA ALA A 139 -10.40 8.59 6.11
C ALA A 139 -11.74 8.98 6.72
N ARG A 140 -12.71 8.08 6.65
CA ARG A 140 -14.01 8.18 7.32
C ARG A 140 -14.16 6.98 8.23
N TYR A 141 -14.70 7.21 9.44
CA TYR A 141 -15.04 6.16 10.37
C TYR A 141 -16.30 6.55 11.16
N ASP A 142 -17.34 5.74 11.08
CA ASP A 142 -18.65 5.98 11.68
C ASP A 142 -18.99 4.98 12.81
N GLY A 143 -17.98 4.26 13.31
CA GLY A 143 -18.14 3.26 14.37
C GLY A 143 -17.88 3.80 15.79
N PRO A 144 -18.44 3.17 16.82
CA PRO A 144 -18.26 3.60 18.22
C PRO A 144 -16.87 3.26 18.80
N GLU A 145 -16.27 2.18 18.36
CA GLU A 145 -14.94 1.69 18.76
C GLU A 145 -14.23 1.12 17.52
N PRO A 146 -12.91 1.26 17.42
CA PRO A 146 -12.21 0.71 16.29
C PRO A 146 -12.33 -0.83 16.34
N ALA A 147 -12.78 -1.38 15.23
CA ALA A 147 -12.67 -2.80 14.97
C ALA A 147 -11.19 -3.24 15.08
N GLY A 148 -10.93 -4.48 15.42
CA GLY A 148 -9.58 -5.04 15.38
C GLY A 148 -9.07 -5.16 13.94
N ALA A 149 -7.80 -5.49 13.80
CA ALA A 149 -7.15 -5.66 12.49
C ALA A 149 -7.84 -6.73 11.61
N ASP A 150 -8.55 -7.66 12.21
CA ASP A 150 -9.35 -8.70 11.55
C ASP A 150 -10.58 -8.18 10.76
N ALA A 151 -11.06 -6.96 11.09
CA ALA A 151 -12.12 -6.29 10.33
C ALA A 151 -11.60 -5.43 9.17
N LEU A 152 -10.28 -5.30 9.05
CA LEU A 152 -9.63 -4.50 8.04
C LEU A 152 -9.57 -5.24 6.69
N THR A 153 -10.05 -4.61 5.65
CA THR A 153 -9.94 -5.09 4.28
C THR A 153 -9.14 -4.10 3.45
N VAL A 154 -8.15 -4.60 2.71
CA VAL A 154 -7.37 -3.80 1.75
C VAL A 154 -7.87 -4.09 0.35
N THR A 155 -8.25 -3.04 -0.38
CA THR A 155 -8.60 -3.13 -1.79
C THR A 155 -7.34 -3.36 -2.62
N ARG A 156 -7.30 -4.42 -3.41
CA ARG A 156 -6.12 -4.82 -4.19
C ARG A 156 -6.18 -4.37 -5.64
N VAL A 157 -7.32 -4.51 -6.27
CA VAL A 157 -7.58 -4.04 -7.63
C VAL A 157 -8.42 -2.78 -7.52
N LEU A 158 -7.86 -1.66 -7.97
CA LEU A 158 -8.54 -0.37 -7.94
C LEU A 158 -9.43 -0.21 -9.18
N GLY A 159 -10.60 0.36 -8.97
CA GLY A 159 -11.58 0.61 -10.03
C GLY A 159 -12.83 1.25 -9.44
N ASP A 160 -13.84 1.41 -10.27
CA ASP A 160 -15.11 2.06 -9.92
C ASP A 160 -16.09 1.14 -9.16
N ALA A 161 -15.65 -0.06 -8.75
CA ALA A 161 -16.51 -0.99 -8.03
C ALA A 161 -16.85 -0.43 -6.63
N ALA A 162 -18.11 -0.11 -6.41
CA ALA A 162 -18.61 0.22 -5.09
C ALA A 162 -18.49 -1.01 -4.16
N PRO A 163 -18.19 -0.82 -2.86
CA PRO A 163 -18.17 -1.92 -1.89
C PRO A 163 -19.56 -2.59 -1.83
N ALA A 164 -19.56 -3.91 -1.66
CA ALA A 164 -20.79 -4.73 -1.64
C ALA A 164 -21.69 -4.47 -0.42
N ALA A 165 -21.21 -3.78 0.61
CA ALA A 165 -21.93 -3.36 1.81
C ALA A 165 -21.38 -2.01 2.28
N GLU A 166 -22.18 -1.24 3.02
CA GLU A 166 -21.70 0.00 3.66
C GLU A 166 -20.71 -0.34 4.77
N PRO A 167 -19.41 -0.01 4.61
CA PRO A 167 -18.42 -0.24 5.65
C PRO A 167 -18.55 0.80 6.76
N LEU A 168 -18.12 0.43 7.98
CA LEU A 168 -18.02 1.38 9.11
C LEU A 168 -16.98 2.46 8.87
N GLY A 169 -16.02 2.21 7.99
CA GLY A 169 -15.00 3.19 7.65
C GLY A 169 -14.35 2.89 6.30
N GLU A 170 -13.86 3.94 5.68
CA GLU A 170 -13.15 3.88 4.40
C GLU A 170 -11.96 4.83 4.39
N VAL A 171 -10.87 4.38 3.78
CA VAL A 171 -9.75 5.23 3.37
C VAL A 171 -9.80 5.35 1.85
N THR A 172 -9.93 6.58 1.35
CA THR A 172 -9.88 6.87 -0.08
C THR A 172 -8.65 7.68 -0.43
N ALA A 173 -8.03 7.35 -1.57
CA ALA A 173 -6.87 8.06 -2.10
C ALA A 173 -6.94 8.14 -3.62
N GLY A 174 -6.07 8.95 -4.21
CA GLY A 174 -5.97 9.15 -5.65
C GLY A 174 -4.82 8.38 -6.28
N TRP A 175 -4.94 8.12 -7.58
CA TRP A 175 -3.85 7.67 -8.45
C TRP A 175 -4.02 8.23 -9.85
N THR A 176 -2.99 8.10 -10.69
CA THR A 176 -3.00 8.58 -12.06
C THR A 176 -2.90 7.40 -13.02
N GLY A 177 -3.82 7.32 -13.96
CA GLY A 177 -3.79 6.32 -15.03
C GLY A 177 -2.64 6.55 -16.01
N PRO A 178 -2.34 5.57 -16.87
CA PRO A 178 -1.25 5.67 -17.84
C PRO A 178 -1.49 6.75 -18.90
N ASP A 179 -2.73 7.14 -19.11
CA ASP A 179 -3.16 8.24 -19.98
C ASP A 179 -3.10 9.63 -19.32
N GLY A 180 -2.69 9.70 -18.04
CA GLY A 180 -2.68 10.92 -17.24
C GLY A 180 -4.00 11.24 -16.54
N THR A 181 -5.04 10.41 -16.70
CA THR A 181 -6.33 10.61 -16.02
C THR A 181 -6.18 10.40 -14.51
N ALA A 182 -6.71 11.35 -13.74
CA ALA A 182 -6.77 11.24 -12.30
C ALA A 182 -7.96 10.36 -11.87
N HIS A 183 -7.68 9.40 -11.03
CA HIS A 183 -8.66 8.49 -10.42
C HIS A 183 -8.68 8.65 -8.91
N ARG A 184 -9.78 8.22 -8.28
CA ARG A 184 -9.91 8.17 -6.83
C ARG A 184 -10.79 6.97 -6.45
N GLY A 185 -10.41 6.26 -5.39
CA GLY A 185 -11.16 5.10 -4.94
C GLY A 185 -10.82 4.67 -3.53
N VAL A 186 -11.47 3.61 -3.07
CA VAL A 186 -11.29 3.03 -1.73
C VAL A 186 -10.03 2.17 -1.72
N PHE A 187 -9.11 2.48 -0.81
CA PHE A 187 -7.86 1.74 -0.59
C PHE A 187 -7.98 0.73 0.55
N ALA A 188 -8.77 1.07 1.55
CA ALA A 188 -9.06 0.17 2.67
C ALA A 188 -10.45 0.45 3.24
N SER A 189 -11.05 -0.56 3.83
CA SER A 189 -12.33 -0.46 4.52
C SER A 189 -12.32 -1.23 5.85
N LEU A 190 -13.20 -0.81 6.76
CA LEU A 190 -13.49 -1.51 8.01
C LEU A 190 -14.93 -2.02 7.97
N ALA A 191 -15.09 -3.34 8.12
CA ALA A 191 -16.40 -3.97 8.18
C ALA A 191 -17.05 -3.80 9.56
N ALA A 192 -18.40 -3.78 9.60
CA ALA A 192 -19.15 -4.04 10.82
C ALA A 192 -18.92 -5.51 11.24
N ARG A 193 -18.73 -5.75 12.55
CA ARG A 193 -18.71 -7.10 13.11
C ARG A 193 -20.12 -7.65 13.28
#